data_3ef5fd71ef0bf8a58c86729c9b07723c
#
_entry.id   3ef5fd71ef0bf8a58c86729c9b07723c
#
_cell.length_a   1.000
_cell.length_b   1.000
_cell.length_c   1.000
_cell.angle_alpha   90.00
_cell.angle_beta   90.00
_cell.angle_gamma   90.00
#
_symmetry.space_group_name_H-M   'P 1'
#
loop_
_entity.id
_entity.type
_entity.pdbx_description
1 polymer ?
#
loop_
_entity_poly.entity_id
_entity_poly.type
_entity_poly.pdbx_seq_one_letter_code
_entity_poly.pdbx_strand_id
1 'polypeptide(L)'
;MDNEILIKKFKYFLEETKDDWNYITPMDFYKNYYNKKPFILDLRQKNDFNQFHIRGSTNIFWLDLMKKENLNKLPKNKHIFLICYVGHTSSQALVLLKMLGYKVTAIKFGFGKSPVFGVPVAGWLNYNFPVV
;
A
#
# COMPACT_ATOMS: atom_id res chain seq x y z
N MET A 1 18.68 -2.93 19.04
CA MET A 1 17.54 -3.80 19.40
C MET A 1 17.99 -5.24 19.39
N ASP A 2 17.56 -6.02 20.37
CA ASP A 2 17.84 -7.43 20.47
C ASP A 2 17.19 -8.21 19.32
N ASN A 3 17.99 -9.04 18.65
CA ASN A 3 17.49 -9.86 17.54
C ASN A 3 16.43 -10.87 17.97
N GLU A 4 16.46 -11.34 19.21
CA GLU A 4 15.42 -12.25 19.70
C GLU A 4 14.04 -11.59 19.72
N ILE A 5 13.99 -10.32 20.14
CA ILE A 5 12.73 -9.55 20.13
C ILE A 5 12.26 -9.33 18.70
N LEU A 6 13.17 -8.97 17.80
CA LEU A 6 12.83 -8.78 16.38
C LEU A 6 12.33 -10.06 15.75
N ILE A 7 13.00 -11.19 16.02
CA ILE A 7 12.59 -12.47 15.45
C ILE A 7 11.19 -12.85 15.92
N LYS A 8 10.86 -12.62 17.19
CA LYS A 8 9.50 -12.87 17.70
C LYS A 8 8.45 -12.05 16.95
N LYS A 9 8.73 -10.77 16.69
CA LYS A 9 7.83 -9.91 15.94
C LYS A 9 7.67 -10.39 14.50
N PHE A 10 8.75 -10.80 13.86
CA PHE A 10 8.70 -11.29 12.49
C PHE A 10 7.94 -12.62 12.41
N LYS A 11 8.15 -13.52 13.35
CA LYS A 11 7.39 -14.77 13.44
C LYS A 11 5.89 -14.50 13.58
N TYR A 12 5.53 -13.56 14.42
CA TYR A 12 4.13 -13.17 14.61
C TYR A 12 3.55 -12.62 13.29
N PHE A 13 4.28 -11.75 12.60
CA PHE A 13 3.86 -11.24 11.31
C PHE A 13 3.60 -12.39 10.32
N LEU A 14 4.52 -13.35 10.23
CA LEU A 14 4.38 -14.48 9.31
C LEU A 14 3.20 -15.39 9.70
N GLU A 15 3.02 -15.65 10.98
CA GLU A 15 1.92 -16.50 11.48
C GLU A 15 0.55 -15.86 11.25
N GLU A 16 0.45 -14.54 11.34
CA GLU A 16 -0.78 -13.79 11.10
C GLU A 16 -1.07 -13.55 9.62
N THR A 17 -0.14 -13.86 8.74
CA THR A 17 -0.34 -13.70 7.30
C THR A 17 -1.29 -14.77 6.78
N LYS A 18 -2.38 -14.33 6.15
CA LYS A 18 -3.42 -15.21 5.63
C LYS A 18 -3.11 -15.63 4.17
N ASP A 19 -4.03 -16.39 3.58
CA ASP A 19 -3.85 -16.95 2.24
C ASP A 19 -3.72 -15.90 1.14
N ASP A 20 -4.18 -14.67 1.37
CA ASP A 20 -4.04 -13.57 0.42
C ASP A 20 -2.64 -12.95 0.41
N TRP A 21 -1.76 -13.36 1.33
CA TRP A 21 -0.40 -12.85 1.50
C TRP A 21 -0.35 -11.32 1.62
N ASN A 22 -1.39 -10.74 2.22
CA ASN A 22 -1.53 -9.30 2.43
C ASN A 22 -1.75 -8.50 1.14
N TYR A 23 -2.20 -9.15 0.06
CA TYR A 23 -2.51 -8.49 -1.21
C TYR A 23 -3.99 -8.57 -1.53
N ILE A 24 -4.45 -7.59 -2.30
CA ILE A 24 -5.76 -7.61 -2.95
C ILE A 24 -5.58 -7.23 -4.42
N THR A 25 -6.30 -7.88 -5.32
CA THR A 25 -6.23 -7.52 -6.74
C THR A 25 -6.89 -6.16 -6.96
N PRO A 26 -6.49 -5.41 -8.01
CA PRO A 26 -7.20 -4.18 -8.36
C PRO A 26 -8.69 -4.38 -8.57
N MET A 27 -9.07 -5.50 -9.20
CA MET A 27 -10.46 -5.83 -9.48
C MET A 27 -11.25 -6.02 -8.17
N ASP A 28 -10.74 -6.82 -7.24
CA ASP A 28 -11.41 -7.08 -5.97
C ASP A 28 -11.50 -5.82 -5.12
N PHE A 29 -10.45 -5.00 -5.13
CA PHE A 29 -10.49 -3.72 -4.44
C PHE A 29 -11.57 -2.81 -5.03
N TYR A 30 -11.61 -2.68 -6.34
CA TYR A 30 -12.59 -1.85 -7.02
C TYR A 30 -14.03 -2.30 -6.72
N LYS A 31 -14.28 -3.59 -6.83
CA LYS A 31 -15.63 -4.15 -6.60
C LYS A 31 -16.09 -4.02 -5.15
N ASN A 32 -15.19 -4.25 -4.19
CA ASN A 32 -15.60 -4.46 -2.79
C ASN A 32 -15.36 -3.24 -1.90
N TYR A 33 -14.44 -2.35 -2.26
CA TYR A 33 -14.01 -1.27 -1.35
C TYR A 33 -14.05 0.13 -1.94
N TYR A 34 -13.90 0.28 -3.25
CA TYR A 34 -13.71 1.60 -3.88
C TYR A 34 -14.79 2.61 -3.49
N ASN A 35 -16.06 2.23 -3.46
CA ASN A 35 -17.17 3.12 -3.14
C ASN A 35 -17.51 3.20 -1.66
N LYS A 36 -16.71 2.57 -0.79
CA LYS A 36 -16.94 2.53 0.66
C LYS A 36 -16.03 3.49 1.43
N LYS A 37 -15.53 4.53 0.78
CA LYS A 37 -14.62 5.51 1.37
C LYS A 37 -13.42 4.85 2.06
N PRO A 38 -12.67 3.99 1.36
CA PRO A 38 -11.52 3.33 1.95
C PRO A 38 -10.40 4.32 2.24
N PHE A 39 -9.54 4.00 3.21
CA PHE A 39 -8.30 4.75 3.38
C PHE A 39 -7.25 4.16 2.42
N ILE A 40 -6.84 4.96 1.44
CA ILE A 40 -5.85 4.55 0.45
C ILE A 40 -4.60 5.39 0.65
N LEU A 41 -3.47 4.72 0.83
CA LEU A 41 -2.17 5.37 0.95
C LEU A 41 -1.40 5.17 -0.35
N ASP A 42 -1.19 6.27 -1.06
CA ASP A 42 -0.39 6.29 -2.29
C ASP A 42 1.05 6.61 -1.93
N LEU A 43 1.94 5.67 -2.21
CA LEU A 43 3.33 5.71 -1.78
C LEU A 43 4.28 6.26 -2.84
N ARG A 44 3.72 6.75 -3.96
CA ARG A 44 4.52 7.31 -5.05
C ARG A 44 5.04 8.71 -4.69
N GLN A 45 5.95 9.20 -5.52
CA GLN A 45 6.40 10.58 -5.42
C GLN A 45 5.24 11.54 -5.65
N LYS A 46 5.33 12.71 -5.02
CA LYS A 46 4.28 13.72 -5.09
C LYS A 46 3.98 14.16 -6.52
N ASN A 47 5.00 14.29 -7.36
CA ASN A 47 4.81 14.70 -8.74
C ASN A 47 3.96 13.70 -9.52
N ASP A 48 4.17 12.41 -9.28
CA ASP A 48 3.38 11.36 -9.95
C ASP A 48 1.95 11.32 -9.40
N PHE A 49 1.79 11.49 -8.09
CA PHE A 49 0.49 11.60 -7.46
C PHE A 49 -0.31 12.78 -8.04
N ASN A 50 0.33 13.91 -8.24
CA ASN A 50 -0.33 15.10 -8.77
C ASN A 50 -0.77 14.95 -10.22
N GLN A 51 -0.13 14.09 -10.99
CA GLN A 51 -0.53 13.82 -12.37
C GLN A 51 -1.86 13.05 -12.43
N PHE A 52 -1.98 12.02 -11.62
CA PHE A 52 -3.23 11.28 -11.43
C PHE A 52 -3.13 10.45 -10.14
N HIS A 53 -4.24 10.21 -9.51
CA HIS A 53 -4.32 9.35 -8.33
C HIS A 53 -5.75 8.84 -8.15
N ILE A 54 -5.94 7.88 -7.25
CA ILE A 54 -7.28 7.40 -6.90
C ILE A 54 -7.94 8.46 -6.00
N ARG A 55 -9.17 8.81 -6.31
CA ARG A 55 -9.91 9.81 -5.53
C ARG A 55 -9.91 9.47 -4.04
N GLY A 56 -9.61 10.48 -3.23
CA GLY A 56 -9.61 10.35 -1.77
C GLY A 56 -8.36 9.72 -1.18
N SER A 57 -7.37 9.35 -2.01
CA SER A 57 -6.13 8.80 -1.49
C SER A 57 -5.25 9.87 -0.82
N THR A 58 -4.47 9.43 0.16
CA THR A 58 -3.46 10.23 0.84
C THR A 58 -2.11 9.89 0.26
N ASN A 59 -1.31 10.91 -0.05
CA ASN A 59 0.03 10.70 -0.60
C ASN A 59 1.09 10.86 0.48
N ILE A 60 1.88 9.83 0.69
CA ILE A 60 3.13 9.87 1.46
C ILE A 60 4.16 9.10 0.66
N PHE A 61 5.21 9.77 0.22
CA PHE A 61 6.30 9.07 -0.46
C PHE A 61 6.87 8.01 0.48
N TRP A 62 7.05 6.79 0.01
CA TRP A 62 7.33 5.65 0.88
C TRP A 62 8.63 5.80 1.69
N LEU A 63 9.63 6.51 1.18
CA LEU A 63 10.88 6.76 1.91
C LEU A 63 10.69 7.74 3.08
N ASP A 64 9.60 8.50 3.10
CA ASP A 64 9.27 9.43 4.17
C ASP A 64 8.24 8.85 5.16
N LEU A 65 7.90 7.59 5.00
CA LEU A 65 6.78 6.96 5.73
C LEU A 65 6.98 6.99 7.24
N MET A 66 8.20 6.78 7.71
CA MET A 66 8.50 6.69 9.14
C MET A 66 8.65 8.03 9.84
N LYS A 67 8.54 9.16 9.13
CA LYS A 67 8.50 10.47 9.78
C LYS A 67 7.26 10.57 10.65
N LYS A 68 7.43 11.14 11.85
CA LYS A 68 6.36 11.21 12.84
C LYS A 68 5.10 11.89 12.29
N GLU A 69 5.27 13.01 11.59
CA GLU A 69 4.16 13.74 10.99
C GLU A 69 3.40 12.91 9.95
N ASN A 70 4.07 11.99 9.29
CA ASN A 70 3.43 11.11 8.31
C ASN A 70 2.71 9.94 8.97
N LEU A 71 3.33 9.32 9.97
CA LEU A 71 2.67 8.26 10.73
C LEU A 71 1.41 8.77 11.43
N ASN A 72 1.41 10.02 11.89
CA ASN A 72 0.25 10.63 12.53
C ASN A 72 -0.95 10.78 11.59
N LYS A 73 -0.75 10.72 10.28
CA LYS A 73 -1.84 10.76 9.29
C LYS A 73 -2.55 9.43 9.12
N LEU A 74 -1.96 8.34 9.62
CA LEU A 74 -2.44 6.99 9.37
C LEU A 74 -3.40 6.52 10.46
N PRO A 75 -4.57 5.99 10.11
CA PRO A 75 -5.52 5.49 11.11
C PRO A 75 -5.06 4.15 11.68
N LYS A 76 -5.19 3.96 12.98
CA LYS A 76 -4.95 2.68 13.65
C LYS A 76 -6.18 1.78 13.66
N ASN A 77 -7.37 2.38 13.56
CA ASN A 77 -8.65 1.69 13.71
C ASN A 77 -9.38 1.49 12.38
N LYS A 78 -8.71 1.75 11.27
CA LYS A 78 -9.28 1.62 9.93
C LYS A 78 -8.29 0.89 9.04
N HIS A 79 -8.80 0.05 8.14
CA HIS A 79 -7.95 -0.67 7.21
C HIS A 79 -7.31 0.29 6.21
N ILE A 80 -6.01 0.12 5.95
CA ILE A 80 -5.23 0.93 5.02
C ILE A 80 -4.92 0.09 3.78
N PHE A 81 -5.24 0.62 2.61
CA PHE A 81 -4.89 0.00 1.34
C PHE A 81 -3.73 0.78 0.72
N LEU A 82 -2.65 0.08 0.38
CA LEU A 82 -1.45 0.69 -0.19
C LEU A 82 -1.46 0.56 -1.70
N ILE A 83 -1.04 1.62 -2.38
CA ILE A 83 -0.82 1.58 -3.82
C ILE A 83 0.50 2.29 -4.16
N CYS A 84 1.22 1.77 -5.15
CA CYS A 84 2.45 2.36 -5.66
C CYS A 84 2.52 2.16 -7.17
N TYR A 85 3.71 2.22 -7.75
CA TYR A 85 3.87 2.11 -9.20
C TYR A 85 3.50 0.72 -9.73
N VAL A 86 4.19 -0.33 -9.25
CA VAL A 86 4.03 -1.71 -9.74
C VAL A 86 3.98 -2.74 -8.62
N GLY A 87 3.86 -2.31 -7.37
CA GLY A 87 3.73 -3.20 -6.21
C GLY A 87 5.00 -3.43 -5.42
N HIS A 88 6.16 -2.97 -5.87
CA HIS A 88 7.42 -3.23 -5.17
C HIS A 88 7.54 -2.44 -3.87
N THR A 89 7.33 -1.12 -3.91
CA THR A 89 7.47 -0.29 -2.72
C THR A 89 6.33 -0.49 -1.73
N SER A 90 5.13 -0.74 -2.23
CA SER A 90 3.99 -1.04 -1.35
C SER A 90 4.19 -2.33 -0.57
N SER A 91 4.83 -3.34 -1.16
CA SER A 91 5.15 -4.58 -0.47
C SER A 91 6.13 -4.36 0.68
N GLN A 92 7.14 -3.51 0.47
CA GLN A 92 8.10 -3.16 1.51
C GLN A 92 7.44 -2.35 2.63
N ALA A 93 6.66 -1.34 2.28
CA ALA A 93 5.95 -0.50 3.24
C ALA A 93 4.93 -1.31 4.05
N LEU A 94 4.29 -2.29 3.43
CA LEU A 94 3.33 -3.16 4.10
C LEU A 94 3.93 -3.84 5.32
N VAL A 95 5.12 -4.43 5.17
CA VAL A 95 5.79 -5.12 6.27
C VAL A 95 6.05 -4.15 7.43
N LEU A 96 6.58 -2.97 7.12
CA LEU A 96 6.89 -1.97 8.14
C LEU A 96 5.63 -1.53 8.90
N LEU A 97 4.55 -1.25 8.20
CA LEU A 97 3.31 -0.79 8.82
C LEU A 97 2.63 -1.89 9.62
N LYS A 98 2.60 -3.12 9.12
CA LYS A 98 2.03 -4.23 9.88
C LYS A 98 2.83 -4.51 11.15
N MET A 99 4.16 -4.39 11.10
CA MET A 99 5.02 -4.54 12.28
C MET A 99 4.72 -3.48 13.34
N LEU A 100 4.25 -2.30 12.94
CA LEU A 100 3.83 -1.24 13.86
C LEU A 100 2.37 -1.40 14.31
N GLY A 101 1.66 -2.43 13.88
CA GLY A 101 0.29 -2.71 14.34
C GLY A 101 -0.82 -2.11 13.48
N TYR A 102 -0.50 -1.56 12.31
CA TYR A 102 -1.53 -1.09 11.38
C TYR A 102 -2.17 -2.26 10.63
N LYS A 103 -3.44 -2.11 10.28
CA LYS A 103 -4.17 -3.06 9.43
C LYS A 103 -3.97 -2.63 7.99
N VAL A 104 -3.22 -3.42 7.22
CA VAL A 104 -2.74 -2.98 5.90
C VAL A 104 -2.88 -4.10 4.87
N THR A 105 -3.28 -3.75 3.67
CA THR A 105 -3.31 -4.63 2.50
C THR A 105 -2.75 -3.85 1.31
N ALA A 106 -1.91 -4.47 0.50
CA ALA A 106 -1.36 -3.85 -0.70
C ALA A 106 -2.20 -4.20 -1.93
N ILE A 107 -2.51 -3.20 -2.75
CA ILE A 107 -3.17 -3.42 -4.04
C ILE A 107 -2.12 -3.96 -5.00
N LYS A 108 -2.36 -5.17 -5.50
CA LYS A 108 -1.44 -5.90 -6.37
C LYS A 108 -1.09 -5.08 -7.60
N PHE A 109 0.21 -5.06 -7.94
CA PHE A 109 0.73 -4.42 -9.16
C PHE A 109 0.51 -2.90 -9.23
N GLY A 110 0.04 -2.27 -8.17
CA GLY A 110 -0.12 -0.82 -8.08
C GLY A 110 -0.90 -0.23 -9.26
N PHE A 111 -0.37 0.84 -9.85
CA PHE A 111 -0.96 1.43 -11.04
C PHE A 111 -0.61 0.67 -12.33
N GLY A 112 0.33 -0.25 -12.27
CA GLY A 112 0.80 -0.99 -13.45
C GLY A 112 1.76 -0.19 -14.32
N LYS A 113 2.29 0.93 -13.81
CA LYS A 113 3.20 1.81 -14.53
C LYS A 113 4.27 2.34 -13.61
N SER A 114 5.51 2.24 -14.03
CA SER A 114 6.67 2.76 -13.30
C SER A 114 7.51 3.66 -14.21
N PRO A 115 8.05 4.77 -13.68
CA PRO A 115 8.98 5.59 -14.45
C PRO A 115 10.34 4.89 -14.66
N VAL A 116 10.63 3.84 -13.88
CA VAL A 116 11.93 3.17 -13.90
C VAL A 116 11.85 1.78 -14.51
N PHE A 117 10.78 1.03 -14.23
CA PHE A 117 10.63 -0.34 -14.70
C PHE A 117 9.67 -0.39 -15.89
N GLY A 118 10.18 -0.80 -17.06
CA GLY A 118 9.37 -0.95 -18.26
C GLY A 118 8.56 -2.24 -18.34
N VAL A 119 8.35 -2.94 -17.23
CA VAL A 119 7.67 -4.24 -17.23
C VAL A 119 6.15 -4.03 -17.17
N PRO A 120 5.39 -4.54 -18.15
CA PRO A 120 3.95 -4.49 -18.09
C PRO A 120 3.42 -5.42 -17.00
N VAL A 121 2.63 -4.85 -16.07
CA VAL A 121 1.91 -5.61 -15.04
C VAL A 121 0.45 -5.16 -15.06
N ALA A 122 -0.45 -6.04 -14.64
CA ALA A 122 -1.88 -5.78 -14.67
C ALA A 122 -2.31 -5.01 -13.42
N GLY A 123 -1.98 -3.70 -13.39
CA GLY A 123 -2.34 -2.80 -12.30
C GLY A 123 -3.60 -1.99 -12.56
N TRP A 124 -3.85 -0.99 -11.72
CA TRP A 124 -5.06 -0.17 -11.74
C TRP A 124 -5.38 0.40 -13.11
N LEU A 125 -4.38 1.00 -13.78
CA LEU A 125 -4.58 1.65 -15.08
C LEU A 125 -4.90 0.65 -16.19
N ASN A 126 -4.41 -0.58 -16.08
CA ASN A 126 -4.60 -1.61 -17.11
C ASN A 126 -6.05 -2.09 -17.19
N TYR A 127 -6.83 -1.87 -16.13
CA TYR A 127 -8.26 -2.19 -16.09
C TYR A 127 -9.12 -0.96 -16.40
N ASN A 128 -8.51 0.17 -16.74
CA ASN A 128 -9.21 1.43 -16.97
C ASN A 128 -10.04 1.88 -15.77
N PHE A 129 -9.61 1.56 -14.55
CA PHE A 129 -10.26 2.02 -13.34
C PHE A 129 -10.02 3.53 -13.14
N PRO A 130 -10.96 4.22 -12.47
CA PRO A 130 -10.95 5.69 -12.44
C PRO A 130 -9.78 6.27 -11.65
N VAL A 131 -9.25 7.38 -12.18
CA VAL A 131 -8.28 8.25 -11.52
C VAL A 131 -8.71 9.69 -11.68
N VAL A 132 -8.21 10.54 -10.82
CA VAL A 132 -8.47 11.98 -10.86
C VAL A 132 -7.18 12.78 -10.98
#